data_44339780d86a3a9e153a478372587592
#
_entry.id   44339780d86a3a9e153a478372587592
#
_cell.length_a   1.000
_cell.length_b   1.000
_cell.length_c   1.000
_cell.angle_alpha   90.00
_cell.angle_beta   90.00
_cell.angle_gamma   90.00
#
_symmetry.space_group_name_H-M   'P 1'
#
loop_
_entity.id
_entity.type
_entity.pdbx_description
1 polymer ?
#
loop_
_entity_poly.entity_id
_entity_poly.type
_entity_poly.pdbx_seq_one_letter_code
_entity_poly.pdbx_strand_id
1 'polypeptide(L)'
;MPDRLLESIVDTISEGVYFTDHDRRITFWNKAAERITGFRTKEVAGSRCRDNILRHVDEKGTELCAHGCPLAATMADGQPRQAQVWLHHRDGHRVPVDVRAAPVYDSSGAIVGAIEIFADRSDRGAVMEELERLKKEALVDQLTRVGNRRYADMTLETRLHELETHKVPFGVVLFDVDHFKKVNDVHGHNAGDRVLAMVAATIAGALRRLDAVARWGGEEFLVIAPSVDLETLERLAERCRILVQAAWLDLEGGGRLEVT
;
A
#
# COMPACT_ATOMS: atom_id res chain seq x y z
N MET A 1 34.79 16.12 26.78
CA MET A 1 33.58 15.51 27.37
C MET A 1 32.30 15.78 26.57
N PRO A 2 32.04 16.99 25.98
CA PRO A 2 30.83 17.20 25.17
C PRO A 2 30.77 16.32 23.92
N ASP A 3 31.90 16.05 23.26
CA ASP A 3 31.91 15.25 22.01
C ASP A 3 31.43 13.80 22.19
N ARG A 4 31.86 13.13 23.28
CA ARG A 4 31.43 11.74 23.55
C ARG A 4 29.92 11.62 23.89
N LEU A 5 29.35 12.64 24.53
CA LEU A 5 27.91 12.65 24.84
C LEU A 5 27.10 12.83 23.55
N LEU A 6 27.53 13.73 22.67
CA LEU A 6 26.90 13.95 21.38
C LEU A 6 26.95 12.69 20.49
N GLU A 7 28.13 12.06 20.39
CA GLU A 7 28.32 10.80 19.69
C GLU A 7 27.38 9.70 20.24
N SER A 8 27.30 9.55 21.57
CA SER A 8 26.43 8.58 22.21
C SER A 8 24.96 8.82 21.92
N ILE A 9 24.52 10.08 21.91
CA ILE A 9 23.13 10.44 21.56
C ILE A 9 22.84 10.08 20.11
N VAL A 10 23.72 10.47 19.18
CA VAL A 10 23.53 10.23 17.75
C VAL A 10 23.61 8.73 17.41
N ASP A 11 24.37 7.95 18.16
CA ASP A 11 24.43 6.48 17.99
C ASP A 11 23.16 5.74 18.48
N THR A 12 22.33 6.38 19.33
CA THR A 12 21.04 5.79 19.76
C THR A 12 19.90 6.00 18.76
N ILE A 13 20.08 6.89 17.77
CA ILE A 13 19.09 7.20 16.76
C ILE A 13 19.04 6.05 15.74
N SER A 14 17.84 5.64 15.34
CA SER A 14 17.62 4.59 14.32
C SER A 14 17.95 5.04 12.90
N GLU A 15 17.91 6.34 12.64
CA GLU A 15 18.24 6.97 11.36
C GLU A 15 19.77 7.03 11.17
N GLY A 16 20.22 6.85 9.92
CA GLY A 16 21.61 7.07 9.54
C GLY A 16 21.93 8.57 9.64
N VAL A 17 23.04 8.90 10.30
CA VAL A 17 23.51 10.28 10.45
C VAL A 17 24.98 10.36 10.06
N TYR A 18 25.30 11.33 9.21
CA TYR A 18 26.68 11.66 8.94
C TYR A 18 26.89 13.17 8.82
N PHE A 19 28.13 13.59 9.09
CA PHE A 19 28.59 14.96 8.88
C PHE A 19 29.64 14.99 7.78
N THR A 20 29.65 16.07 7.01
CA THR A 20 30.75 16.37 6.08
C THR A 20 31.34 17.71 6.37
N ASP A 21 32.63 17.84 6.04
CA ASP A 21 33.28 19.15 5.93
C ASP A 21 32.82 19.89 4.64
N HIS A 22 33.41 21.06 4.41
CA HIS A 22 33.10 21.89 3.24
C HIS A 22 33.45 21.22 1.90
N ASP A 23 34.45 20.31 1.90
CA ASP A 23 34.83 19.50 0.73
C ASP A 23 33.99 18.25 0.55
N ARG A 24 32.92 18.10 1.35
CA ARG A 24 32.04 16.94 1.41
C ARG A 24 32.74 15.64 1.84
N ARG A 25 33.82 15.75 2.61
CA ARG A 25 34.48 14.60 3.24
C ARG A 25 33.70 14.22 4.49
N ILE A 26 33.45 12.94 4.66
CA ILE A 26 32.73 12.40 5.82
C ILE A 26 33.63 12.49 7.03
N THR A 27 33.19 13.25 8.04
CA THR A 27 33.92 13.46 9.32
C THR A 27 33.28 12.70 10.47
N PHE A 28 32.00 12.30 10.32
CA PHE A 28 31.27 11.51 11.29
C PHE A 28 30.28 10.56 10.56
N TRP A 29 30.08 9.38 11.16
CA TRP A 29 29.21 8.33 10.64
C TRP A 29 28.69 7.48 11.79
N ASN A 30 27.35 7.49 12.06
CA ASN A 30 26.80 6.79 13.20
C ASN A 30 26.56 5.29 12.92
N LYS A 31 26.22 4.55 13.98
CA LYS A 31 25.94 3.12 13.90
C LYS A 31 24.75 2.76 13.03
N ALA A 32 23.73 3.62 12.96
CA ALA A 32 22.60 3.41 12.07
C ALA A 32 22.99 3.56 10.60
N ALA A 33 23.86 4.53 10.28
CA ALA A 33 24.39 4.67 8.94
C ALA A 33 25.21 3.43 8.50
N GLU A 34 25.99 2.82 9.41
CA GLU A 34 26.67 1.54 9.15
C GLU A 34 25.66 0.42 8.80
N ARG A 35 24.55 0.31 9.56
CA ARG A 35 23.53 -0.72 9.34
C ARG A 35 22.78 -0.54 8.02
N ILE A 36 22.38 0.70 7.71
CA ILE A 36 21.55 1.01 6.53
C ILE A 36 22.35 0.90 5.22
N THR A 37 23.64 1.24 5.25
CA THR A 37 24.46 1.30 4.04
C THR A 37 25.42 0.14 3.87
N GLY A 38 25.67 -0.62 4.95
CA GLY A 38 26.67 -1.69 4.99
C GLY A 38 28.14 -1.20 5.08
N PHE A 39 28.39 0.13 4.96
CA PHE A 39 29.72 0.70 5.07
C PHE A 39 30.06 1.02 6.53
N ARG A 40 31.24 0.60 6.98
CA ARG A 40 31.72 0.90 8.33
C ARG A 40 32.35 2.28 8.38
N THR A 41 32.27 2.94 9.53
CA THR A 41 32.88 4.27 9.80
C THR A 41 34.34 4.37 9.31
N LYS A 42 35.17 3.38 9.59
CA LYS A 42 36.57 3.35 9.17
C LYS A 42 36.80 3.26 7.65
N GLU A 43 35.78 2.84 6.89
CA GLU A 43 35.85 2.72 5.44
C GLU A 43 35.45 4.03 4.75
N VAL A 44 34.62 4.84 5.41
CA VAL A 44 34.06 6.08 4.84
C VAL A 44 34.70 7.36 5.36
N ALA A 45 35.29 7.32 6.56
CA ALA A 45 35.90 8.49 7.18
C ALA A 45 36.98 9.11 6.28
N GLY A 46 36.90 10.43 6.04
CA GLY A 46 37.80 11.18 5.15
C GLY A 46 37.51 11.04 3.66
N SER A 47 36.65 10.09 3.23
CA SER A 47 36.23 9.96 1.84
C SER A 47 35.09 10.94 1.54
N ARG A 48 34.95 11.35 0.28
CA ARG A 48 33.80 12.15 -0.11
C ARG A 48 32.55 11.28 -0.23
N CYS A 49 31.41 11.76 0.26
CA CYS A 49 30.15 11.02 0.25
C CYS A 49 29.71 10.55 -1.16
N ARG A 50 30.14 11.27 -2.21
CA ARG A 50 29.89 10.93 -3.62
C ARG A 50 30.80 9.85 -4.20
N ASP A 51 31.96 9.60 -3.60
CA ASP A 51 33.00 8.75 -4.15
C ASP A 51 32.69 7.26 -3.84
N ASN A 52 31.75 6.69 -4.59
CA ASN A 52 31.26 5.30 -4.51
C ASN A 52 30.68 4.86 -3.13
N ILE A 53 30.35 5.81 -2.24
CA ILE A 53 29.78 5.47 -0.93
C ILE A 53 28.24 5.54 -1.02
N LEU A 54 27.64 6.73 -1.06
CA LEU A 54 26.20 6.87 -1.05
C LEU A 54 25.56 6.93 -2.44
N ARG A 55 26.18 7.64 -3.39
CA ARG A 55 25.75 7.75 -4.80
C ARG A 55 24.24 7.83 -4.96
N HIS A 56 23.64 8.84 -4.33
CA HIS A 56 22.20 9.03 -4.34
C HIS A 56 21.66 9.16 -5.77
N VAL A 57 20.59 8.45 -6.06
CA VAL A 57 19.83 8.59 -7.32
C VAL A 57 18.36 8.90 -7.02
N ASP A 58 17.69 9.59 -7.92
CA ASP A 58 16.25 9.82 -7.88
C ASP A 58 15.47 8.61 -8.44
N GLU A 59 14.14 8.71 -8.48
CA GLU A 59 13.25 7.69 -9.03
C GLU A 59 13.47 7.38 -10.53
N LYS A 60 14.14 8.31 -11.25
CA LYS A 60 14.49 8.17 -12.67
C LYS A 60 15.89 7.61 -12.88
N GLY A 61 16.61 7.32 -11.79
CA GLY A 61 17.99 6.84 -11.84
C GLY A 61 19.03 7.94 -12.07
N THR A 62 18.66 9.23 -11.97
CA THR A 62 19.58 10.36 -12.12
C THR A 62 20.52 10.45 -10.93
N GLU A 63 21.82 10.50 -11.15
CA GLU A 63 22.84 10.66 -10.09
C GLU A 63 22.81 12.07 -9.48
N LEU A 64 22.16 12.20 -8.32
CA LEU A 64 22.02 13.49 -7.63
C LEU A 64 23.37 14.01 -7.10
N CYS A 65 24.30 13.13 -6.74
CA CYS A 65 25.61 13.53 -6.25
C CYS A 65 26.45 14.32 -7.27
N ALA A 66 26.17 14.14 -8.57
CA ALA A 66 26.78 14.89 -9.66
C ALA A 66 25.94 16.12 -10.05
N HIS A 67 24.61 16.00 -10.04
CA HIS A 67 23.68 16.99 -10.53
C HIS A 67 22.50 17.18 -9.56
N GLY A 68 22.55 18.24 -8.72
CA GLY A 68 21.44 18.58 -7.83
C GLY A 68 21.52 17.93 -6.44
N CYS A 69 22.71 17.69 -5.91
CA CYS A 69 22.92 17.14 -4.58
C CYS A 69 22.31 18.02 -3.48
N PRO A 70 21.33 17.52 -2.68
CA PRO A 70 20.71 18.29 -1.61
C PRO A 70 21.73 18.81 -0.59
N LEU A 71 22.69 17.97 -0.21
CA LEU A 71 23.75 18.34 0.73
C LEU A 71 24.63 19.50 0.21
N ALA A 72 25.07 19.43 -1.06
CA ALA A 72 25.87 20.47 -1.67
C ALA A 72 25.11 21.79 -1.79
N ALA A 73 23.83 21.73 -2.19
CA ALA A 73 22.99 22.91 -2.29
C ALA A 73 22.75 23.56 -0.91
N THR A 74 22.54 22.73 0.14
CA THR A 74 22.41 23.20 1.53
C THR A 74 23.66 23.93 2.02
N MET A 75 24.86 23.45 1.69
CA MET A 75 26.10 24.14 2.03
C MET A 75 26.29 25.44 1.26
N ALA A 76 25.77 25.54 0.04
CA ALA A 76 25.92 26.73 -0.80
C ALA A 76 25.07 27.92 -0.34
N ASP A 77 23.83 27.66 0.13
CA ASP A 77 22.87 28.73 0.46
C ASP A 77 22.36 28.70 1.93
N GLY A 78 22.80 27.71 2.71
CA GLY A 78 22.40 27.58 4.12
C GLY A 78 20.96 27.13 4.35
N GLN A 79 20.23 26.71 3.30
CA GLN A 79 18.84 26.29 3.44
C GLN A 79 18.74 24.77 3.68
N PRO A 80 17.99 24.31 4.69
CA PRO A 80 17.72 22.89 4.89
C PRO A 80 16.95 22.30 3.70
N ARG A 81 17.23 21.03 3.37
CA ARG A 81 16.60 20.33 2.25
C ARG A 81 16.14 18.94 2.65
N GLN A 82 15.09 18.49 1.97
CA GLN A 82 14.58 17.12 2.10
C GLN A 82 14.41 16.52 0.70
N ALA A 83 14.69 15.22 0.57
CA ALA A 83 14.47 14.51 -0.69
C ALA A 83 14.21 13.02 -0.39
N GLN A 84 13.51 12.38 -1.33
CA GLN A 84 13.40 10.93 -1.40
C GLN A 84 14.38 10.42 -2.43
N VAL A 85 15.28 9.54 -2.02
CA VAL A 85 16.37 9.09 -2.88
C VAL A 85 16.66 7.61 -2.63
N TRP A 86 17.45 7.01 -3.50
CA TRP A 86 18.01 5.66 -3.32
C TRP A 86 19.52 5.78 -3.13
N LEU A 87 20.00 5.40 -1.96
CA LEU A 87 21.44 5.31 -1.71
C LEU A 87 22.02 3.98 -2.22
N HIS A 88 23.33 3.95 -2.41
CA HIS A 88 24.08 2.75 -2.76
C HIS A 88 24.44 1.99 -1.48
N HIS A 89 24.05 0.71 -1.41
CA HIS A 89 24.49 -0.20 -0.36
C HIS A 89 25.83 -0.86 -0.75
N ARG A 90 26.65 -1.20 0.22
CA ARG A 90 27.94 -1.86 0.00
C ARG A 90 27.83 -3.14 -0.85
N ASP A 91 26.74 -3.91 -0.69
CA ASP A 91 26.50 -5.15 -1.43
C ASP A 91 25.95 -4.91 -2.85
N GLY A 92 25.91 -3.66 -3.31
CA GLY A 92 25.59 -3.28 -4.69
C GLY A 92 24.12 -2.93 -4.97
N HIS A 93 23.20 -3.21 -4.06
CA HIS A 93 21.79 -2.85 -4.24
C HIS A 93 21.49 -1.40 -3.85
N ARG A 94 20.28 -0.92 -4.18
CA ARG A 94 19.79 0.40 -3.80
C ARG A 94 18.85 0.30 -2.60
N VAL A 95 19.04 1.21 -1.62
CA VAL A 95 18.18 1.32 -0.44
C VAL A 95 17.37 2.62 -0.57
N PRO A 96 16.02 2.58 -0.54
CA PRO A 96 15.20 3.77 -0.58
C PRO A 96 15.28 4.49 0.78
N VAL A 97 15.61 5.78 0.77
CA VAL A 97 15.73 6.58 1.99
C VAL A 97 15.06 7.94 1.84
N ASP A 98 14.56 8.45 2.97
CA ASP A 98 14.20 9.85 3.12
C ASP A 98 15.41 10.58 3.68
N VAL A 99 15.98 11.53 2.94
CA VAL A 99 17.14 12.32 3.38
C VAL A 99 16.73 13.72 3.81
N ARG A 100 17.40 14.22 4.86
CA ARG A 100 17.32 15.59 5.35
C ARG A 100 18.72 16.13 5.51
N ALA A 101 19.03 17.22 4.80
CA ALA A 101 20.31 17.92 4.89
C ALA A 101 20.14 19.27 5.59
N ALA A 102 21.04 19.60 6.49
CA ALA A 102 21.10 20.89 7.17
C ALA A 102 22.54 21.41 7.25
N PRO A 103 22.75 22.74 7.19
CA PRO A 103 24.08 23.31 7.29
C PRO A 103 24.62 23.23 8.72
N VAL A 104 25.94 23.10 8.84
CA VAL A 104 26.65 23.16 10.12
C VAL A 104 27.45 24.46 10.14
N TYR A 105 27.30 25.25 11.20
CA TYR A 105 27.95 26.54 11.37
C TYR A 105 29.06 26.48 12.44
N ASP A 106 30.11 27.26 12.25
CA ASP A 106 31.07 27.51 13.31
C ASP A 106 30.60 28.65 14.25
N SER A 107 31.43 28.99 15.22
CA SER A 107 31.17 30.07 16.18
C SER A 107 31.10 31.47 15.57
N SER A 108 31.57 31.64 14.34
CA SER A 108 31.52 32.91 13.59
C SER A 108 30.25 33.02 12.75
N GLY A 109 29.48 31.93 12.63
CA GLY A 109 28.28 31.85 11.76
C GLY A 109 28.61 31.46 10.33
N ALA A 110 29.83 31.04 10.03
CA ALA A 110 30.23 30.52 8.72
C ALA A 110 29.83 29.04 8.57
N ILE A 111 29.39 28.64 7.38
CA ILE A 111 29.07 27.23 7.08
C ILE A 111 30.40 26.48 6.95
N VAL A 112 30.61 25.49 7.82
CA VAL A 112 31.81 24.65 7.85
C VAL A 112 31.58 23.25 7.29
N GLY A 113 30.32 22.92 6.97
CA GLY A 113 29.93 21.63 6.43
C GLY A 113 28.43 21.43 6.46
N ALA A 114 28.00 20.18 6.38
CA ALA A 114 26.58 19.82 6.52
C ALA A 114 26.41 18.50 7.25
N ILE A 115 25.26 18.37 7.89
CA ILE A 115 24.72 17.10 8.40
C ILE A 115 23.71 16.57 7.41
N GLU A 116 23.73 15.25 7.19
CA GLU A 116 22.62 14.57 6.53
C GLU A 116 22.10 13.44 7.43
N ILE A 117 20.78 13.41 7.57
CA ILE A 117 20.05 12.37 8.28
C ILE A 117 19.25 11.61 7.24
N PHE A 118 19.32 10.28 7.26
CA PHE A 118 18.57 9.45 6.33
C PHE A 118 17.88 8.28 7.03
N ALA A 119 16.60 8.11 6.72
CA ALA A 119 15.75 7.05 7.23
C ALA A 119 15.50 6.00 6.15
N ASP A 120 15.77 4.73 6.45
CA ASP A 120 15.45 3.60 5.58
C ASP A 120 13.92 3.47 5.44
N ARG A 121 13.45 3.32 4.19
CA ARG A 121 12.04 3.13 3.85
C ARG A 121 11.72 1.72 3.36
N SER A 122 12.67 0.82 3.35
CA SER A 122 12.49 -0.56 2.85
C SER A 122 11.33 -1.26 3.56
N ASP A 123 11.23 -1.10 4.88
CA ASP A 123 10.17 -1.72 5.67
C ASP A 123 8.79 -1.05 5.51
N ARG A 124 8.74 0.23 5.13
CA ARG A 124 7.46 0.94 4.95
C ARG A 124 6.65 0.39 3.79
N GLY A 125 7.30 0.00 2.70
CA GLY A 125 6.67 -0.66 1.57
C GLY A 125 6.05 -2.00 1.96
N ALA A 126 6.83 -2.85 2.60
CA ALA A 126 6.39 -4.17 3.06
C ALA A 126 5.24 -4.09 4.10
N VAL A 127 5.33 -3.17 5.05
CA VAL A 127 4.25 -2.93 6.05
C VAL A 127 2.97 -2.43 5.37
N MET A 128 3.09 -1.55 4.38
CA MET A 128 1.92 -1.01 3.66
C MET A 128 1.27 -2.07 2.77
N GLU A 129 2.06 -2.88 2.07
CA GLU A 129 1.57 -4.02 1.28
C GLU A 129 0.89 -5.07 2.18
N GLU A 130 1.48 -5.38 3.33
CA GLU A 130 0.88 -6.31 4.29
C GLU A 130 -0.42 -5.74 4.89
N LEU A 131 -0.46 -4.45 5.20
CA LEU A 131 -1.67 -3.78 5.66
C LEU A 131 -2.78 -3.80 4.60
N GLU A 132 -2.45 -3.56 3.34
CA GLU A 132 -3.40 -3.67 2.23
C GLU A 132 -3.86 -5.12 2.01
N ARG A 133 -2.96 -6.09 2.13
CA ARG A 133 -3.29 -7.51 2.07
C ARG A 133 -4.26 -7.89 3.18
N LEU A 134 -3.95 -7.50 4.42
CA LEU A 134 -4.81 -7.76 5.58
C LEU A 134 -6.18 -7.07 5.46
N LYS A 135 -6.23 -5.83 4.94
CA LYS A 135 -7.49 -5.14 4.66
C LYS A 135 -8.32 -5.88 3.61
N LYS A 136 -7.71 -6.33 2.52
CA LYS A 136 -8.40 -7.13 1.50
C LYS A 136 -8.94 -8.44 2.08
N GLU A 137 -8.14 -9.16 2.86
CA GLU A 137 -8.57 -10.41 3.52
C GLU A 137 -9.71 -10.18 4.52
N ALA A 138 -9.70 -9.07 5.25
CA ALA A 138 -10.76 -8.71 6.20
C ALA A 138 -12.08 -8.28 5.56
N LEU A 139 -12.09 -7.96 4.26
CA LEU A 139 -13.25 -7.43 3.54
C LEU A 139 -13.81 -8.39 2.48
N VAL A 140 -13.16 -9.51 2.23
CA VAL A 140 -13.57 -10.51 1.24
C VAL A 140 -14.15 -11.72 1.93
N ASP A 141 -15.24 -12.28 1.39
CA ASP A 141 -15.78 -13.58 1.79
C ASP A 141 -14.90 -14.70 1.22
N GLN A 142 -14.41 -15.58 2.10
CA GLN A 142 -13.42 -16.59 1.74
C GLN A 142 -13.95 -17.66 0.77
N LEU A 143 -15.24 -17.95 0.85
CA LEU A 143 -15.90 -18.94 -0.01
C LEU A 143 -16.17 -18.37 -1.41
N THR A 144 -16.84 -17.22 -1.46
CA THR A 144 -17.39 -16.67 -2.70
C THR A 144 -16.47 -15.67 -3.38
N ARG A 145 -15.44 -15.19 -2.69
CA ARG A 145 -14.43 -14.22 -3.19
C ARG A 145 -14.99 -12.85 -3.57
N VAL A 146 -16.26 -12.57 -3.34
CA VAL A 146 -16.83 -11.22 -3.36
C VAL A 146 -16.64 -10.53 -2.01
N GLY A 147 -17.11 -9.29 -1.86
CA GLY A 147 -17.09 -8.63 -0.56
C GLY A 147 -17.81 -9.43 0.51
N ASN A 148 -17.40 -9.31 1.75
CA ASN A 148 -18.16 -9.83 2.89
C ASN A 148 -19.14 -8.77 3.43
N ARG A 149 -19.93 -9.11 4.44
CA ARG A 149 -20.88 -8.19 5.08
C ARG A 149 -20.24 -6.88 5.52
N ARG A 150 -19.03 -6.94 6.10
CA ARG A 150 -18.31 -5.73 6.54
C ARG A 150 -17.96 -4.82 5.36
N TYR A 151 -17.59 -5.38 4.22
CA TYR A 151 -17.38 -4.62 3.00
C TYR A 151 -18.65 -3.92 2.53
N ALA A 152 -19.79 -4.62 2.58
CA ALA A 152 -21.09 -4.06 2.23
C ALA A 152 -21.46 -2.89 3.16
N ASP A 153 -21.34 -3.06 4.49
CA ASP A 153 -21.62 -2.02 5.48
C ASP A 153 -20.80 -0.75 5.21
N MET A 154 -19.48 -0.89 5.04
CA MET A 154 -18.58 0.23 4.72
C MET A 154 -18.92 0.92 3.39
N THR A 155 -19.31 0.13 2.38
CA THR A 155 -19.71 0.66 1.08
C THR A 155 -21.02 1.43 1.18
N LEU A 156 -22.01 0.91 1.90
CA LEU A 156 -23.28 1.60 2.15
C LEU A 156 -23.07 2.92 2.89
N GLU A 157 -22.26 2.95 3.93
CA GLU A 157 -21.93 4.19 4.66
C GLU A 157 -21.30 5.23 3.72
N THR A 158 -20.38 4.80 2.86
CA THR A 158 -19.75 5.69 1.86
C THR A 158 -20.79 6.25 0.89
N ARG A 159 -21.70 5.41 0.35
CA ARG A 159 -22.74 5.83 -0.59
C ARG A 159 -23.76 6.76 0.07
N LEU A 160 -24.13 6.51 1.33
CA LEU A 160 -25.00 7.39 2.11
C LEU A 160 -24.37 8.77 2.30
N HIS A 161 -23.09 8.83 2.67
CA HIS A 161 -22.36 10.09 2.80
C HIS A 161 -22.29 10.86 1.46
N GLU A 162 -22.04 10.19 0.34
CA GLU A 162 -22.05 10.80 -0.99
C GLU A 162 -23.44 11.31 -1.38
N LEU A 163 -24.50 10.58 -1.03
CA LEU A 163 -25.87 11.02 -1.25
C LEU A 163 -26.19 12.29 -0.43
N GLU A 164 -25.78 12.33 0.83
CA GLU A 164 -26.01 13.48 1.71
C GLU A 164 -25.25 14.72 1.25
N THR A 165 -23.97 14.55 0.88
CA THR A 165 -23.04 15.65 0.60
C THR A 165 -23.12 16.13 -0.85
N HIS A 166 -23.15 15.18 -1.78
CA HIS A 166 -23.04 15.45 -3.23
C HIS A 166 -24.32 15.16 -4.00
N LYS A 167 -25.37 14.67 -3.33
CA LYS A 167 -26.67 14.29 -3.93
C LYS A 167 -26.51 13.22 -5.03
N VAL A 168 -25.47 12.37 -4.93
CA VAL A 168 -25.27 11.25 -5.85
C VAL A 168 -26.18 10.10 -5.43
N PRO A 169 -27.19 9.71 -6.24
CA PRO A 169 -28.07 8.61 -5.91
C PRO A 169 -27.33 7.26 -6.03
N PHE A 170 -27.79 6.27 -5.28
CA PHE A 170 -27.36 4.89 -5.45
C PHE A 170 -28.54 3.95 -5.25
N GLY A 171 -28.43 2.74 -5.79
CA GLY A 171 -29.42 1.69 -5.64
C GLY A 171 -28.84 0.47 -4.93
N VAL A 172 -29.70 -0.28 -4.28
CA VAL A 172 -29.36 -1.51 -3.56
C VAL A 172 -30.27 -2.63 -4.02
N VAL A 173 -29.71 -3.80 -4.30
CA VAL A 173 -30.46 -5.02 -4.63
C VAL A 173 -30.02 -6.12 -3.68
N LEU A 174 -30.97 -6.75 -3.02
CA LEU A 174 -30.72 -7.95 -2.23
C LEU A 174 -31.18 -9.17 -3.03
N PHE A 175 -30.30 -10.13 -3.20
CA PHE A 175 -30.57 -11.43 -3.82
C PHE A 175 -30.56 -12.51 -2.75
N ASP A 176 -31.45 -13.49 -2.87
CA ASP A 176 -31.46 -14.69 -2.05
C ASP A 176 -31.53 -15.91 -2.98
N VAL A 177 -30.79 -16.97 -2.68
CA VAL A 177 -30.78 -18.18 -3.52
C VAL A 177 -31.96 -19.07 -3.17
N ASP A 178 -32.88 -19.18 -4.09
CA ASP A 178 -34.11 -19.94 -3.90
C ASP A 178 -33.83 -21.41 -3.52
N HIS A 179 -34.48 -21.85 -2.44
CA HIS A 179 -34.40 -23.23 -1.95
C HIS A 179 -32.98 -23.74 -1.63
N PHE A 180 -32.05 -22.85 -1.28
CA PHE A 180 -30.64 -23.21 -0.99
C PHE A 180 -30.54 -24.33 0.07
N LYS A 181 -31.37 -24.30 1.09
CA LYS A 181 -31.42 -25.37 2.07
C LYS A 181 -31.64 -26.74 1.44
N LYS A 182 -32.55 -26.84 0.45
CA LYS A 182 -32.83 -28.09 -0.28
C LYS A 182 -31.59 -28.55 -1.07
N VAL A 183 -30.81 -27.63 -1.62
CA VAL A 183 -29.56 -27.95 -2.30
C VAL A 183 -28.60 -28.65 -1.31
N ASN A 184 -28.44 -28.09 -0.12
CA ASN A 184 -27.61 -28.67 0.92
C ASN A 184 -28.11 -30.04 1.40
N ASP A 185 -29.44 -30.15 1.62
CA ASP A 185 -30.04 -31.38 2.14
C ASP A 185 -29.95 -32.54 1.12
N VAL A 186 -30.01 -32.25 -0.18
CA VAL A 186 -29.97 -33.28 -1.25
C VAL A 186 -28.56 -33.57 -1.73
N HIS A 187 -27.70 -32.55 -1.88
CA HIS A 187 -26.38 -32.66 -2.55
C HIS A 187 -25.19 -32.46 -1.60
N GLY A 188 -25.48 -32.14 -0.32
CA GLY A 188 -24.45 -31.88 0.69
C GLY A 188 -23.89 -30.47 0.65
N HIS A 189 -23.25 -30.06 1.75
CA HIS A 189 -22.73 -28.71 1.92
C HIS A 189 -21.65 -28.33 0.87
N ASN A 190 -20.82 -29.28 0.43
CA ASN A 190 -19.82 -29.02 -0.61
C ASN A 190 -20.47 -28.58 -1.96
N ALA A 191 -21.61 -29.16 -2.31
CA ALA A 191 -22.36 -28.73 -3.50
C ALA A 191 -22.99 -27.33 -3.27
N GLY A 192 -23.53 -27.08 -2.08
CA GLY A 192 -24.02 -25.75 -1.72
C GLY A 192 -22.94 -24.67 -1.75
N ASP A 193 -21.76 -24.96 -1.24
CA ASP A 193 -20.60 -24.04 -1.29
C ASP A 193 -20.21 -23.70 -2.73
N ARG A 194 -20.21 -24.69 -3.61
CA ARG A 194 -19.95 -24.49 -5.05
C ARG A 194 -21.08 -23.65 -5.71
N VAL A 195 -22.33 -23.86 -5.32
CA VAL A 195 -23.47 -23.04 -5.78
C VAL A 195 -23.27 -21.58 -5.37
N LEU A 196 -22.97 -21.31 -4.12
CA LEU A 196 -22.73 -19.94 -3.64
C LEU A 196 -21.57 -19.27 -4.39
N ALA A 197 -20.47 -20.00 -4.62
CA ALA A 197 -19.35 -19.48 -5.39
C ALA A 197 -19.73 -19.19 -6.86
N MET A 198 -20.52 -20.04 -7.49
CA MET A 198 -21.03 -19.85 -8.85
C MET A 198 -21.96 -18.63 -8.94
N VAL A 199 -22.92 -18.49 -8.01
CA VAL A 199 -23.85 -17.36 -7.95
C VAL A 199 -23.07 -16.04 -7.78
N ALA A 200 -22.15 -16.00 -6.82
CA ALA A 200 -21.31 -14.83 -6.56
C ALA A 200 -20.51 -14.42 -7.81
N ALA A 201 -19.85 -15.37 -8.46
CA ALA A 201 -19.06 -15.13 -9.68
C ALA A 201 -19.95 -14.63 -10.83
N THR A 202 -21.16 -15.19 -10.99
CA THR A 202 -22.13 -14.79 -12.01
C THR A 202 -22.61 -13.36 -11.78
N ILE A 203 -23.03 -13.04 -10.56
CA ILE A 203 -23.42 -11.67 -10.20
C ILE A 203 -22.25 -10.70 -10.43
N ALA A 204 -21.07 -10.99 -9.90
CA ALA A 204 -19.90 -10.12 -10.06
C ALA A 204 -19.55 -9.86 -11.55
N GLY A 205 -19.66 -10.91 -12.40
CA GLY A 205 -19.44 -10.79 -13.84
C GLY A 205 -20.50 -9.95 -14.58
N ALA A 206 -21.68 -9.79 -13.99
CA ALA A 206 -22.76 -8.95 -14.54
C ALA A 206 -22.65 -7.47 -14.15
N LEU A 207 -21.80 -7.12 -13.19
CA LEU A 207 -21.68 -5.77 -12.63
C LEU A 207 -20.70 -4.89 -13.41
N ARG A 208 -20.89 -3.58 -13.28
CA ARG A 208 -19.94 -2.57 -13.77
C ARG A 208 -18.81 -2.41 -12.75
N ARG A 209 -17.70 -1.81 -13.17
CA ARG A 209 -16.53 -1.57 -12.31
C ARG A 209 -16.82 -0.78 -11.02
N LEU A 210 -17.82 0.09 -11.04
CA LEU A 210 -18.20 0.93 -9.89
C LEU A 210 -19.26 0.28 -9.00
N ASP A 211 -19.91 -0.78 -9.47
CA ASP A 211 -20.89 -1.53 -8.68
C ASP A 211 -20.12 -2.44 -7.71
N ALA A 212 -20.70 -2.67 -6.55
CA ALA A 212 -20.15 -3.56 -5.54
C ALA A 212 -21.09 -4.74 -5.31
N VAL A 213 -20.54 -5.92 -5.04
CA VAL A 213 -21.27 -7.10 -4.58
C VAL A 213 -20.61 -7.66 -3.33
N ALA A 214 -21.44 -8.08 -2.38
CA ALA A 214 -20.99 -8.72 -1.15
C ALA A 214 -21.94 -9.87 -0.78
N ARG A 215 -21.39 -10.89 -0.12
CA ARG A 215 -22.20 -11.88 0.57
C ARG A 215 -22.68 -11.28 1.89
N TRP A 216 -24.00 -11.06 1.98
CA TRP A 216 -24.63 -10.38 3.11
C TRP A 216 -24.95 -11.34 4.25
N GLY A 217 -25.38 -12.55 3.92
CA GLY A 217 -25.76 -13.62 4.83
C GLY A 217 -25.38 -14.99 4.28
N GLY A 218 -26.01 -16.05 4.79
CA GLY A 218 -25.74 -17.43 4.37
C GLY A 218 -25.83 -17.65 2.86
N GLU A 219 -26.98 -17.35 2.29
CA GLU A 219 -27.30 -17.47 0.87
C GLU A 219 -27.68 -16.13 0.21
N GLU A 220 -27.48 -15.01 0.96
CA GLU A 220 -27.87 -13.68 0.54
C GLU A 220 -26.69 -12.90 -0.04
N PHE A 221 -26.94 -12.20 -1.14
CA PHE A 221 -25.97 -11.32 -1.81
C PHE A 221 -26.54 -9.92 -1.95
N LEU A 222 -25.75 -8.92 -1.55
CA LEU A 222 -26.07 -7.50 -1.66
C LEU A 222 -25.28 -6.87 -2.80
N VAL A 223 -25.99 -6.24 -3.74
CA VAL A 223 -25.40 -5.40 -4.79
C VAL A 223 -25.68 -3.94 -4.47
N ILE A 224 -24.64 -3.10 -4.58
CA ILE A 224 -24.70 -1.65 -4.37
C ILE A 224 -24.24 -0.99 -5.66
N ALA A 225 -25.12 -0.23 -6.31
CA ALA A 225 -24.87 0.41 -7.61
C ALA A 225 -24.96 1.94 -7.48
N PRO A 226 -23.84 2.68 -7.62
CA PRO A 226 -23.87 4.13 -7.59
C PRO A 226 -24.40 4.73 -8.90
N SER A 227 -24.97 5.94 -8.80
CA SER A 227 -25.43 6.75 -9.95
C SER A 227 -26.41 6.01 -10.85
N VAL A 228 -27.41 5.35 -10.26
CA VAL A 228 -28.45 4.62 -10.98
C VAL A 228 -29.85 5.15 -10.61
N ASP A 229 -30.75 5.14 -11.56
CA ASP A 229 -32.18 5.30 -11.35
C ASP A 229 -32.85 3.93 -11.12
N LEU A 230 -34.14 3.95 -10.74
CA LEU A 230 -34.89 2.74 -10.42
C LEU A 230 -34.98 1.79 -11.63
N GLU A 231 -35.25 2.31 -12.83
CA GLU A 231 -35.35 1.50 -14.05
C GLU A 231 -34.04 0.79 -14.39
N THR A 232 -32.90 1.48 -14.25
CA THR A 232 -31.59 0.88 -14.46
C THR A 232 -31.26 -0.16 -13.39
N LEU A 233 -31.67 0.07 -12.15
CA LEU A 233 -31.50 -0.87 -11.05
C LEU A 233 -32.33 -2.14 -11.25
N GLU A 234 -33.58 -2.00 -11.67
CA GLU A 234 -34.47 -3.14 -12.00
C GLU A 234 -33.89 -3.98 -13.15
N ARG A 235 -33.41 -3.33 -14.22
CA ARG A 235 -32.72 -4.02 -15.33
C ARG A 235 -31.45 -4.76 -14.86
N LEU A 236 -30.69 -4.16 -13.94
CA LEU A 236 -29.53 -4.81 -13.36
C LEU A 236 -29.92 -6.05 -12.56
N ALA A 237 -30.90 -5.92 -11.68
CA ALA A 237 -31.41 -7.02 -10.88
C ALA A 237 -31.88 -8.19 -11.75
N GLU A 238 -32.74 -7.91 -12.74
CA GLU A 238 -33.30 -8.93 -13.65
C GLU A 238 -32.18 -9.57 -14.51
N ARG A 239 -31.20 -8.80 -14.97
CA ARG A 239 -30.03 -9.36 -15.67
C ARG A 239 -29.27 -10.35 -14.80
N CYS A 240 -29.00 -10.01 -13.54
CA CYS A 240 -28.34 -10.90 -12.61
C CYS A 240 -29.14 -12.17 -12.37
N ARG A 241 -30.44 -12.04 -12.14
CA ARG A 241 -31.36 -13.16 -11.94
C ARG A 241 -31.37 -14.13 -13.14
N ILE A 242 -31.50 -13.60 -14.36
CA ILE A 242 -31.51 -14.42 -15.60
C ILE A 242 -30.17 -15.14 -15.77
N LEU A 243 -29.05 -14.47 -15.51
CA LEU A 243 -27.73 -15.07 -15.66
C LEU A 243 -27.49 -16.17 -14.62
N VAL A 244 -27.92 -15.98 -13.38
CA VAL A 244 -27.86 -17.01 -12.34
C VAL A 244 -28.72 -18.20 -12.71
N GLN A 245 -29.97 -17.97 -13.16
CA GLN A 245 -30.88 -19.02 -13.62
C GLN A 245 -30.33 -19.81 -14.81
N ALA A 246 -29.54 -19.18 -15.67
CA ALA A 246 -28.91 -19.82 -16.83
C ALA A 246 -27.58 -20.52 -16.50
N ALA A 247 -27.09 -20.36 -15.29
CA ALA A 247 -25.83 -20.98 -14.81
C ALA A 247 -26.15 -22.35 -14.19
N TRP A 248 -25.18 -23.28 -14.27
CA TRP A 248 -25.30 -24.61 -13.66
C TRP A 248 -23.95 -25.12 -13.16
N LEU A 249 -24.03 -26.11 -12.27
CA LEU A 249 -22.88 -26.90 -11.84
C LEU A 249 -23.04 -28.35 -12.34
N ASP A 250 -21.97 -28.90 -12.88
CA ASP A 250 -21.94 -30.35 -13.15
C ASP A 250 -21.70 -31.11 -11.84
N LEU A 251 -22.53 -32.11 -11.57
CA LEU A 251 -22.49 -32.98 -10.40
C LEU A 251 -21.56 -34.19 -10.65
N GLU A 252 -20.82 -34.61 -9.61
CA GLU A 252 -20.09 -35.86 -9.61
C GLU A 252 -21.08 -37.03 -9.74
N GLY A 253 -21.09 -37.76 -10.87
CA GLY A 253 -22.02 -38.82 -11.14
C GLY A 253 -23.01 -38.53 -12.29
N GLY A 254 -22.90 -37.33 -12.86
CA GLY A 254 -23.72 -36.86 -13.99
C GLY A 254 -24.98 -36.12 -13.54
N GLY A 255 -25.35 -35.13 -14.30
CA GLY A 255 -26.48 -34.24 -14.01
C GLY A 255 -26.04 -32.81 -13.79
N ARG A 256 -26.99 -31.86 -13.87
CA ARG A 256 -26.75 -30.42 -13.63
C ARG A 256 -27.54 -29.96 -12.44
N LEU A 257 -26.93 -29.10 -11.66
CA LEU A 257 -27.57 -28.37 -10.55
C LEU A 257 -27.76 -26.93 -10.96
N GLU A 258 -29.02 -26.52 -11.05
CA GLU A 258 -29.46 -25.16 -11.40
C GLU A 258 -30.11 -24.51 -10.18
N VAL A 259 -30.01 -23.20 -10.05
CA VAL A 259 -30.63 -22.38 -8.97
C VAL A 259 -31.17 -21.07 -9.55
N THR A 260 -32.10 -20.46 -8.81
CA THR A 260 -32.62 -19.11 -9.13
C THR A 260 -32.52 -18.20 -7.92
#